data_2517cc45c7d25e162f7fd1daf4a85b33
#
_entry.id   2517cc45c7d25e162f7fd1daf4a85b33
#
_cell.length_a   1.000
_cell.length_b   1.000
_cell.length_c   1.000
_cell.angle_alpha   90.00
_cell.angle_beta   90.00
_cell.angle_gamma   90.00
#
_symmetry.space_group_name_H-M   'P 1'
#
loop_
_entity.id
_entity.type
_entity.pdbx_description
1 polymer ?
#
loop_
_entity_poly.entity_id
_entity_poly.type
_entity_poly.pdbx_seq_one_letter_code
_entity_poly.pdbx_strand_id
1 'polypeptide(L)'
;DGLPEPVLFYQLPYISEDGINTPAMLKRLYELRDYARHNIDTVVSVGIGGSYLGSKVIFDVQCGAFWNNLSTEERNGYPRMYFAGFNVDGDYLAGLIRTLEYQAQTKGSDYKVMLVITSKSGSTIEPMANFMILEKALQDRNINYEVVAVTDMSDDEHPTVLRSMAIENHWKTYSIPYGVGGRFSVFTEVGFVTAALVGFDIEGFLAGAASMDAACQEEDIFKNPALLSALLKYIASERYGRIIEVFMPYGEALHSLSDWYVQLLSESLGKMSNTCLPYGRTPVAAVGTMDMHAQVQEHQEGRLNKVVQFIKVKDWKHNLVVPNTHSKYERLQALGNVGICDILNIALDANREALSSDNRFNMTITVPTLNSFHLGEIMFMHCWAVYFE
;
A
#
# COMPACT_ATOMS: atom_id res chain seq x y z
N ASP A 1 -15.45 8.93 -25.62
CA ASP A 1 -14.84 8.89 -26.96
C ASP A 1 -14.54 7.47 -27.46
N GLY A 2 -14.69 6.42 -26.64
CA GLY A 2 -14.48 5.02 -27.06
C GLY A 2 -13.03 4.62 -27.30
N LEU A 3 -12.09 5.53 -27.14
CA LEU A 3 -10.66 5.22 -27.17
C LEU A 3 -10.22 4.65 -25.82
N PRO A 4 -9.33 3.62 -25.81
CA PRO A 4 -8.79 3.11 -24.56
C PRO A 4 -8.00 4.22 -23.85
N GLU A 5 -8.20 4.35 -22.53
CA GLU A 5 -7.40 5.26 -21.71
C GLU A 5 -5.91 4.87 -21.80
N PRO A 6 -4.99 5.81 -22.01
CA PRO A 6 -3.58 5.47 -22.08
C PRO A 6 -3.09 4.87 -20.76
N VAL A 7 -2.10 3.98 -20.85
CA VAL A 7 -1.50 3.33 -19.68
C VAL A 7 -0.15 3.99 -19.42
N LEU A 8 -0.10 4.97 -18.52
CA LEU A 8 1.07 5.83 -18.31
C LEU A 8 1.87 5.51 -17.04
N PHE A 9 1.63 4.37 -16.39
CA PHE A 9 2.31 4.05 -15.12
C PHE A 9 3.84 4.02 -15.24
N TYR A 10 4.38 3.66 -16.40
CA TYR A 10 5.83 3.58 -16.64
C TYR A 10 6.55 4.94 -16.56
N GLN A 11 5.82 6.05 -16.62
CA GLN A 11 6.37 7.40 -16.47
C GLN A 11 6.48 7.84 -15.01
N LEU A 12 5.78 7.17 -14.09
CA LEU A 12 5.65 7.60 -12.69
C LEU A 12 6.94 7.60 -11.88
N PRO A 13 7.96 6.76 -12.15
CA PRO A 13 9.21 6.81 -11.39
C PRO A 13 10.02 8.10 -11.60
N TYR A 14 9.76 8.82 -12.68
CA TYR A 14 10.61 9.92 -13.13
C TYR A 14 10.02 11.28 -12.77
N ILE A 15 10.86 12.13 -12.21
CA ILE A 15 10.54 13.52 -11.89
C ILE A 15 11.10 14.41 -13.02
N SER A 16 10.22 15.10 -13.74
CA SER A 16 10.61 16.04 -14.79
C SER A 16 9.62 17.19 -14.91
N GLU A 17 10.01 18.32 -15.49
CA GLU A 17 9.14 19.50 -15.61
C GLU A 17 7.87 19.20 -16.42
N ASP A 18 7.98 18.38 -17.47
CA ASP A 18 6.88 18.00 -18.36
C ASP A 18 6.29 16.61 -18.02
N GLY A 19 6.70 16.01 -16.90
CA GLY A 19 6.27 14.69 -16.47
C GLY A 19 4.94 14.69 -15.69
N ILE A 20 4.48 13.50 -15.36
CA ILE A 20 3.35 13.32 -14.42
C ILE A 20 3.78 13.77 -13.02
N ASN A 21 4.96 13.34 -12.59
CA ASN A 21 5.57 13.77 -11.33
C ASN A 21 6.58 14.88 -11.60
N THR A 22 6.40 16.05 -10.99
CA THR A 22 7.19 17.25 -11.26
C THR A 22 7.92 17.74 -10.01
N PRO A 23 9.02 18.51 -10.16
CA PRO A 23 9.66 19.19 -9.02
C PRO A 23 8.71 20.12 -8.26
N ALA A 24 7.81 20.81 -8.97
CA ALA A 24 6.80 21.68 -8.37
C ALA A 24 5.82 20.90 -7.49
N MET A 25 5.42 19.70 -7.92
CA MET A 25 4.60 18.78 -7.12
C MET A 25 5.32 18.39 -5.81
N LEU A 26 6.59 17.96 -5.88
CA LEU A 26 7.35 17.61 -4.68
C LEU A 26 7.46 18.78 -3.70
N LYS A 27 7.72 19.98 -4.20
CA LYS A 27 7.77 21.19 -3.37
C LYS A 27 6.46 21.39 -2.61
N ARG A 28 5.32 21.28 -3.28
CA ARG A 28 3.98 21.41 -2.66
C ARG A 28 3.73 20.33 -1.59
N LEU A 29 4.19 19.11 -1.82
CA LEU A 29 4.09 18.00 -0.86
C LEU A 29 4.96 18.25 0.38
N TYR A 30 6.15 18.79 0.21
CA TYR A 30 7.03 19.15 1.33
C TYR A 30 6.49 20.36 2.12
N GLU A 31 5.87 21.31 1.45
CA GLU A 31 5.15 22.41 2.10
C GLU A 31 3.96 21.86 2.92
N LEU A 32 3.21 20.88 2.41
CA LEU A 32 2.15 20.19 3.15
C LEU A 32 2.70 19.44 4.37
N ARG A 33 3.79 18.69 4.19
CA ARG A 33 4.49 17.99 5.28
C ARG A 33 4.85 18.93 6.42
N ASP A 34 5.54 20.01 6.07
CA ASP A 34 6.04 20.96 7.07
C ASP A 34 4.89 21.70 7.76
N TYR A 35 3.85 22.04 7.03
CA TYR A 35 2.62 22.60 7.58
C TYR A 35 1.96 21.62 8.55
N ALA A 36 1.75 20.37 8.15
CA ALA A 36 1.07 19.37 8.96
C ALA A 36 1.81 19.06 10.27
N ARG A 37 3.13 18.99 10.25
CA ARG A 37 3.97 18.75 11.43
C ARG A 37 3.78 19.81 12.52
N HIS A 38 3.46 21.04 12.16
CA HIS A 38 3.34 22.16 13.10
C HIS A 38 1.89 22.48 13.47
N ASN A 39 0.92 22.08 12.64
CA ASN A 39 -0.44 22.60 12.76
C ASN A 39 -1.51 21.50 12.87
N ILE A 40 -1.16 20.22 12.62
CA ILE A 40 -2.14 19.14 12.56
C ILE A 40 -1.81 18.05 13.59
N ASP A 41 -2.81 17.64 14.34
CA ASP A 41 -2.68 16.57 15.34
C ASP A 41 -3.01 15.20 14.77
N THR A 42 -4.03 15.20 13.93
CA THR A 42 -4.59 13.96 13.38
C THR A 42 -5.00 14.15 11.93
N VAL A 43 -4.60 13.21 11.09
CA VAL A 43 -5.08 13.10 9.71
C VAL A 43 -6.06 11.94 9.64
N VAL A 44 -7.16 12.13 8.92
CA VAL A 44 -8.05 11.05 8.49
C VAL A 44 -8.01 11.00 6.97
N SER A 45 -7.39 9.96 6.43
CA SER A 45 -7.33 9.68 4.99
C SER A 45 -8.59 8.92 4.57
N VAL A 46 -9.39 9.50 3.68
CA VAL A 46 -10.69 8.98 3.26
C VAL A 46 -10.61 8.57 1.80
N GLY A 47 -10.65 7.27 1.51
CA GLY A 47 -10.51 6.71 0.16
C GLY A 47 -10.83 5.22 0.12
N ILE A 48 -10.97 4.66 -1.08
CA ILE A 48 -11.23 3.23 -1.31
C ILE A 48 -10.40 2.72 -2.49
N GLY A 49 -10.12 1.43 -2.54
CA GLY A 49 -9.35 0.79 -3.61
C GLY A 49 -7.98 1.45 -3.80
N GLY A 50 -7.66 1.89 -5.02
CA GLY A 50 -6.39 2.57 -5.30
C GLY A 50 -6.16 3.87 -4.52
N SER A 51 -7.23 4.54 -4.11
CA SER A 51 -7.15 5.74 -3.25
C SER A 51 -6.84 5.42 -1.77
N TYR A 52 -6.80 4.14 -1.39
CA TYR A 52 -6.54 3.68 -0.02
C TYR A 52 -5.35 2.73 0.07
N LEU A 53 -5.36 1.64 -0.73
CA LEU A 53 -4.45 0.51 -0.53
C LEU A 53 -2.97 0.91 -0.62
N GLY A 54 -2.57 1.66 -1.64
CA GLY A 54 -1.19 2.12 -1.76
C GLY A 54 -0.76 3.05 -0.62
N SER A 55 -1.65 3.97 -0.21
CA SER A 55 -1.42 4.85 0.95
C SER A 55 -1.28 4.08 2.25
N LYS A 56 -2.06 3.00 2.41
CA LYS A 56 -1.98 2.13 3.58
C LYS A 56 -0.65 1.36 3.64
N VAL A 57 -0.14 0.89 2.48
CA VAL A 57 1.20 0.27 2.39
C VAL A 57 2.28 1.25 2.86
N ILE A 58 2.27 2.48 2.35
CA ILE A 58 3.24 3.52 2.76
C ILE A 58 3.17 3.75 4.27
N PHE A 59 1.96 3.88 4.82
CA PHE A 59 1.77 4.08 6.26
C PHE A 59 2.31 2.91 7.08
N ASP A 60 1.97 1.67 6.73
CA ASP A 60 2.37 0.48 7.51
C ASP A 60 3.89 0.27 7.51
N VAL A 61 4.54 0.49 6.35
CA VAL A 61 6.00 0.38 6.24
C VAL A 61 6.72 1.49 6.99
N GLN A 62 6.21 2.73 6.94
CA GLN A 62 6.84 3.89 7.56
C GLN A 62 6.60 3.94 9.07
N CYS A 63 5.36 3.72 9.48
CA CYS A 63 4.86 4.04 10.81
C CYS A 63 4.70 2.80 11.71
N GLY A 64 4.31 1.67 11.12
CA GLY A 64 3.95 0.47 11.88
C GLY A 64 2.62 0.61 12.65
N ALA A 65 2.22 -0.51 13.28
CA ALA A 65 0.88 -0.65 13.87
C ALA A 65 0.60 0.28 15.08
N PHE A 66 1.62 0.70 15.80
CA PHE A 66 1.46 1.45 17.06
C PHE A 66 1.71 2.96 16.94
N TRP A 67 1.89 3.46 15.73
CA TRP A 67 2.17 4.87 15.46
C TRP A 67 1.24 5.85 16.20
N ASN A 68 -0.05 5.61 16.14
CA ASN A 68 -1.05 6.50 16.72
C ASN A 68 -1.03 6.53 18.27
N ASN A 69 -0.38 5.57 18.90
CA ASN A 69 -0.24 5.48 20.35
C ASN A 69 1.01 6.21 20.87
N LEU A 70 1.94 6.57 19.99
CA LEU A 70 3.16 7.29 20.34
C LEU A 70 2.88 8.76 20.67
N SER A 71 3.75 9.38 21.47
CA SER A 71 3.73 10.83 21.69
C SER A 71 4.08 11.60 20.40
N THR A 72 3.78 12.90 20.38
CA THR A 72 4.14 13.76 19.23
C THR A 72 5.65 13.82 19.00
N GLU A 73 6.44 13.79 20.08
CA GLU A 73 7.90 13.77 20.00
C GLU A 73 8.42 12.47 19.37
N GLU A 74 7.90 11.32 19.80
CA GLU A 74 8.28 10.02 19.25
C GLU A 74 7.88 9.87 17.78
N ARG A 75 6.82 10.58 17.34
CA ARG A 75 6.44 10.71 15.93
C ARG A 75 7.21 11.81 15.18
N ASN A 76 8.22 12.43 15.78
CA ASN A 76 8.99 13.55 15.21
C ASN A 76 8.11 14.73 14.75
N GLY A 77 7.01 15.00 15.47
CA GLY A 77 6.05 16.06 15.14
C GLY A 77 5.00 15.68 14.10
N TYR A 78 5.09 14.51 13.47
CA TYR A 78 4.10 14.07 12.49
C TYR A 78 2.75 13.77 13.16
N PRO A 79 1.62 14.01 12.46
CA PRO A 79 0.29 13.75 12.99
C PRO A 79 0.02 12.25 13.21
N ARG A 80 -0.98 11.92 14.01
CA ARG A 80 -1.64 10.62 13.95
C ARG A 80 -2.31 10.45 12.61
N MET A 81 -2.45 9.21 12.13
CA MET A 81 -3.15 8.94 10.88
C MET A 81 -4.15 7.80 11.03
N TYR A 82 -5.38 8.06 10.64
CA TYR A 82 -6.44 7.07 10.54
C TYR A 82 -6.94 7.00 9.09
N PHE A 83 -7.57 5.88 8.75
CA PHE A 83 -8.14 5.65 7.43
C PHE A 83 -9.64 5.45 7.56
N ALA A 84 -10.39 5.95 6.58
CA ALA A 84 -11.84 5.81 6.46
C ALA A 84 -12.24 5.76 4.98
N GLY A 85 -13.51 5.51 4.69
CA GLY A 85 -14.02 5.50 3.33
C GLY A 85 -13.74 4.23 2.53
N PHE A 86 -12.97 3.29 3.08
CA PHE A 86 -12.70 2.00 2.45
C PHE A 86 -13.84 0.98 2.67
N ASN A 87 -14.80 1.32 3.52
CA ASN A 87 -16.01 0.55 3.78
C ASN A 87 -17.14 1.49 4.25
N VAL A 88 -18.38 1.02 4.22
CA VAL A 88 -19.58 1.69 4.75
C VAL A 88 -20.01 1.05 6.06
N ASP A 89 -19.12 1.09 7.04
CA ASP A 89 -19.28 0.44 8.35
C ASP A 89 -19.55 1.51 9.43
N GLY A 90 -20.77 1.50 9.94
CA GLY A 90 -21.23 2.46 10.95
C GLY A 90 -20.52 2.33 12.28
N ASP A 91 -20.24 1.11 12.75
CA ASP A 91 -19.55 0.89 14.02
C ASP A 91 -18.09 1.31 13.98
N TYR A 92 -17.41 1.02 12.86
CA TYR A 92 -16.06 1.50 12.62
C TYR A 92 -15.99 3.04 12.65
N LEU A 93 -16.88 3.69 11.88
CA LEU A 93 -16.90 5.15 11.78
C LEU A 93 -17.28 5.82 13.11
N ALA A 94 -18.22 5.26 13.85
CA ALA A 94 -18.57 5.72 15.20
C ALA A 94 -17.38 5.57 16.18
N GLY A 95 -16.61 4.51 16.07
CA GLY A 95 -15.38 4.29 16.83
C GLY A 95 -14.32 5.34 16.52
N LEU A 96 -14.11 5.66 15.24
CA LEU A 96 -13.20 6.72 14.81
C LEU A 96 -13.65 8.10 15.33
N ILE A 97 -14.93 8.47 15.18
CA ILE A 97 -15.48 9.73 15.69
C ILE A 97 -15.25 9.87 17.20
N ARG A 98 -15.51 8.83 17.99
CA ARG A 98 -15.24 8.83 19.44
C ARG A 98 -13.76 9.02 19.75
N THR A 99 -12.88 8.45 18.94
CA THR A 99 -11.43 8.61 19.09
C THR A 99 -11.01 10.06 18.86
N LEU A 100 -11.52 10.70 17.80
CA LEU A 100 -11.25 12.12 17.50
C LEU A 100 -11.81 13.03 18.61
N GLU A 101 -13.01 12.76 19.09
CA GLU A 101 -13.63 13.49 20.20
C GLU A 101 -12.79 13.39 21.49
N TYR A 102 -12.35 12.19 21.86
CA TYR A 102 -11.49 11.98 23.01
C TYR A 102 -10.15 12.73 22.89
N GLN A 103 -9.53 12.72 21.71
CA GLN A 103 -8.29 13.43 21.45
C GLN A 103 -8.51 14.97 21.56
N ALA A 104 -9.63 15.47 21.04
CA ALA A 104 -10.00 16.88 21.17
C ALA A 104 -10.23 17.29 22.62
N GLN A 105 -10.94 16.48 23.40
CA GLN A 105 -11.14 16.71 24.84
C GLN A 105 -9.82 16.71 25.61
N THR A 106 -8.86 15.87 25.22
CA THR A 106 -7.55 15.76 25.89
C THR A 106 -6.65 16.95 25.59
N LYS A 107 -6.62 17.44 24.33
CA LYS A 107 -5.75 18.55 23.91
C LYS A 107 -6.42 19.93 24.08
N GLY A 108 -7.75 19.99 24.04
CA GLY A 108 -8.52 21.24 24.12
C GLY A 108 -8.68 21.92 22.74
N SER A 109 -8.88 23.27 22.77
CA SER A 109 -9.20 24.08 21.57
C SER A 109 -8.15 24.05 20.48
N ASP A 110 -6.92 23.69 20.80
CA ASP A 110 -5.81 23.67 19.84
C ASP A 110 -5.74 22.36 19.03
N TYR A 111 -6.62 21.40 19.33
CA TYR A 111 -6.70 20.16 18.57
C TYR A 111 -7.24 20.41 17.16
N LYS A 112 -6.51 19.91 16.16
CA LYS A 112 -6.87 20.11 14.76
C LYS A 112 -6.76 18.84 13.94
N VAL A 113 -7.81 18.56 13.16
CA VAL A 113 -7.92 17.40 12.26
C VAL A 113 -7.74 17.86 10.81
N MET A 114 -7.01 17.07 10.01
CA MET A 114 -6.98 17.20 8.56
C MET A 114 -7.75 16.02 7.96
N LEU A 115 -8.81 16.29 7.20
CA LEU A 115 -9.50 15.29 6.37
C LEU A 115 -8.87 15.31 4.98
N VAL A 116 -8.27 14.18 4.56
CA VAL A 116 -7.75 14.01 3.21
C VAL A 116 -8.71 13.14 2.44
N ILE A 117 -9.51 13.75 1.55
CA ILE A 117 -10.49 13.04 0.73
C ILE A 117 -9.90 12.74 -0.65
N THR A 118 -9.84 11.47 -1.03
CA THR A 118 -9.26 11.01 -2.31
C THR A 118 -10.31 10.29 -3.14
N SER A 119 -10.69 10.90 -4.28
CA SER A 119 -11.62 10.31 -5.24
C SER A 119 -11.43 10.91 -6.63
N LYS A 120 -11.20 10.07 -7.65
CA LYS A 120 -11.02 10.53 -9.05
C LYS A 120 -12.28 11.23 -9.55
N SER A 121 -13.44 10.58 -9.47
CA SER A 121 -14.72 11.13 -9.92
C SER A 121 -15.35 12.11 -8.93
N GLY A 122 -14.95 12.07 -7.66
CA GLY A 122 -15.58 12.82 -6.59
C GLY A 122 -17.00 12.38 -6.25
N SER A 123 -17.45 11.23 -6.77
CA SER A 123 -18.83 10.72 -6.58
C SER A 123 -18.87 9.27 -6.09
N THR A 124 -17.73 8.67 -5.78
CA THR A 124 -17.67 7.33 -5.20
C THR A 124 -18.39 7.33 -3.85
N ILE A 125 -19.35 6.44 -3.69
CA ILE A 125 -20.32 6.48 -2.57
C ILE A 125 -19.63 6.31 -1.22
N GLU A 126 -18.73 5.32 -1.09
CA GLU A 126 -18.13 4.94 0.17
C GLU A 126 -17.27 6.06 0.78
N PRO A 127 -16.28 6.65 0.07
CA PRO A 127 -15.50 7.75 0.63
C PRO A 127 -16.34 9.01 0.83
N MET A 128 -17.28 9.34 -0.08
CA MET A 128 -18.09 10.54 0.06
C MET A 128 -19.06 10.46 1.24
N ALA A 129 -19.72 9.31 1.45
CA ALA A 129 -20.60 9.12 2.61
C ALA A 129 -19.83 9.22 3.94
N ASN A 130 -18.65 8.55 4.03
CA ASN A 130 -17.79 8.64 5.20
C ASN A 130 -17.30 10.09 5.44
N PHE A 131 -16.86 10.78 4.39
CA PHE A 131 -16.41 12.17 4.47
C PHE A 131 -17.50 13.08 5.02
N MET A 132 -18.71 13.04 4.46
CA MET A 132 -19.85 13.87 4.89
C MET A 132 -20.22 13.63 6.36
N ILE A 133 -20.20 12.36 6.82
CA ILE A 133 -20.48 12.01 8.22
C ILE A 133 -19.36 12.52 9.13
N LEU A 134 -18.09 12.34 8.76
CA LEU A 134 -16.94 12.82 9.53
C LEU A 134 -16.94 14.35 9.63
N GLU A 135 -17.12 15.05 8.51
CA GLU A 135 -17.17 16.50 8.49
C GLU A 135 -18.29 17.04 9.40
N LYS A 136 -19.51 16.51 9.26
CA LYS A 136 -20.63 16.88 10.12
C LYS A 136 -20.36 16.58 11.59
N ALA A 137 -19.75 15.43 11.89
CA ALA A 137 -19.41 15.05 13.26
C ALA A 137 -18.37 15.97 13.91
N LEU A 138 -17.39 16.47 13.15
CA LEU A 138 -16.42 17.46 13.63
C LEU A 138 -17.08 18.82 13.87
N GLN A 139 -17.96 19.28 12.95
CA GLN A 139 -18.74 20.51 13.09
C GLN A 139 -19.62 20.48 14.35
N ASP A 140 -20.39 19.43 14.56
CA ASP A 140 -21.32 19.28 15.71
C ASP A 140 -20.59 19.27 17.06
N ARG A 141 -19.30 18.92 17.06
CA ARG A 141 -18.45 18.86 18.25
C ARG A 141 -17.53 20.06 18.42
N ASN A 142 -17.62 21.05 17.50
CA ASN A 142 -16.73 22.20 17.46
C ASN A 142 -15.24 21.80 17.44
N ILE A 143 -14.89 20.72 16.74
CA ILE A 143 -13.50 20.30 16.53
C ILE A 143 -12.96 21.03 15.32
N ASN A 144 -11.82 21.70 15.46
CA ASN A 144 -11.16 22.38 14.36
C ASN A 144 -10.71 21.38 13.29
N TYR A 145 -11.04 21.64 12.04
CA TYR A 145 -10.61 20.80 10.94
C TYR A 145 -10.31 21.61 9.67
N GLU A 146 -9.58 20.98 8.79
CA GLU A 146 -9.36 21.45 7.42
C GLU A 146 -9.42 20.27 6.46
N VAL A 147 -9.65 20.55 5.17
CA VAL A 147 -9.80 19.53 4.14
C VAL A 147 -8.71 19.68 3.08
N VAL A 148 -8.17 18.55 2.66
CA VAL A 148 -7.31 18.41 1.49
C VAL A 148 -8.02 17.47 0.52
N ALA A 149 -8.17 17.87 -0.73
CA ALA A 149 -8.81 17.07 -1.77
C ALA A 149 -7.74 16.52 -2.74
N VAL A 150 -7.80 15.22 -3.00
CA VAL A 150 -7.00 14.56 -4.05
C VAL A 150 -7.98 14.05 -5.10
N THR A 151 -8.01 14.70 -6.27
CA THR A 151 -9.03 14.46 -7.29
C THR A 151 -8.52 14.71 -8.71
N ASP A 152 -9.31 14.34 -9.72
CA ASP A 152 -9.00 14.65 -11.10
C ASP A 152 -9.06 16.18 -11.32
N MET A 153 -8.01 16.70 -11.93
CA MET A 153 -7.85 18.12 -12.24
C MET A 153 -7.67 18.39 -13.74
N SER A 154 -7.97 17.40 -14.59
CA SER A 154 -7.68 17.45 -16.01
C SER A 154 -8.66 18.32 -16.81
N ASP A 155 -9.85 18.56 -16.28
CA ASP A 155 -10.88 19.35 -16.96
C ASP A 155 -11.37 20.47 -16.02
N ASP A 156 -10.99 21.71 -16.31
CA ASP A 156 -11.42 22.90 -15.55
C ASP A 156 -12.79 23.45 -16.04
N GLU A 157 -13.23 23.08 -17.25
CA GLU A 157 -14.56 23.49 -17.76
C GLU A 157 -15.68 22.63 -17.18
N HIS A 158 -15.39 21.33 -16.92
CA HIS A 158 -16.34 20.38 -16.35
C HIS A 158 -15.71 19.68 -15.12
N PRO A 159 -15.49 20.40 -14.02
CA PRO A 159 -14.81 19.84 -12.87
C PRO A 159 -15.64 18.72 -12.22
N THR A 160 -14.94 17.73 -11.65
CA THR A 160 -15.59 16.66 -10.86
C THR A 160 -16.29 17.26 -9.64
N VAL A 161 -17.22 16.50 -9.03
CA VAL A 161 -17.94 16.94 -7.83
C VAL A 161 -16.96 17.35 -6.72
N LEU A 162 -15.94 16.53 -6.43
CA LEU A 162 -14.96 16.86 -5.40
C LEU A 162 -14.10 18.07 -5.77
N ARG A 163 -13.77 18.25 -7.06
CA ARG A 163 -13.07 19.45 -7.54
C ARG A 163 -13.90 20.70 -7.33
N SER A 164 -15.20 20.66 -7.66
CA SER A 164 -16.14 21.76 -7.44
C SER A 164 -16.23 22.14 -5.96
N MET A 165 -16.40 21.14 -5.08
CA MET A 165 -16.40 21.35 -3.62
C MET A 165 -15.10 22.00 -3.13
N ALA A 166 -13.96 21.56 -3.66
CA ALA A 166 -12.67 22.10 -3.27
C ALA A 166 -12.49 23.56 -3.71
N ILE A 167 -12.98 23.94 -4.88
CA ILE A 167 -12.96 25.32 -5.37
C ILE A 167 -13.86 26.20 -4.51
N GLU A 168 -15.10 25.79 -4.26
CA GLU A 168 -16.07 26.54 -3.45
C GLU A 168 -15.60 26.78 -2.01
N ASN A 169 -14.93 25.81 -1.41
CA ASN A 169 -14.47 25.87 -0.02
C ASN A 169 -13.00 26.26 0.13
N HIS A 170 -12.32 26.60 -0.96
CA HIS A 170 -10.88 26.96 -0.98
C HIS A 170 -9.95 25.88 -0.36
N TRP A 171 -10.27 24.60 -0.57
CA TRP A 171 -9.45 23.50 -0.09
C TRP A 171 -8.16 23.38 -0.88
N LYS A 172 -7.07 22.94 -0.23
CA LYS A 172 -5.87 22.53 -0.94
C LYS A 172 -6.17 21.31 -1.81
N THR A 173 -5.71 21.32 -3.05
CA THR A 173 -5.98 20.25 -4.01
C THR A 173 -4.69 19.62 -4.52
N TYR A 174 -4.74 18.29 -4.72
CA TYR A 174 -3.70 17.47 -5.33
C TYR A 174 -4.31 16.66 -6.46
N SER A 175 -3.49 16.32 -7.48
CA SER A 175 -4.00 15.75 -8.72
C SER A 175 -4.03 14.23 -8.70
N ILE A 176 -5.10 13.66 -9.26
CA ILE A 176 -5.10 12.29 -9.77
C ILE A 176 -4.88 12.40 -11.29
N PRO A 177 -3.71 12.00 -11.82
CA PRO A 177 -3.39 12.24 -13.21
C PRO A 177 -4.22 11.37 -14.16
N TYR A 178 -4.55 11.93 -15.32
CA TYR A 178 -5.16 11.19 -16.42
C TYR A 178 -4.21 10.08 -16.90
N GLY A 179 -4.76 8.96 -17.36
CA GLY A 179 -3.97 7.84 -17.89
C GLY A 179 -3.28 6.97 -16.82
N VAL A 180 -3.56 7.22 -15.53
CA VAL A 180 -3.09 6.38 -14.43
C VAL A 180 -4.28 5.70 -13.76
N GLY A 181 -4.35 4.38 -13.86
CA GLY A 181 -5.36 3.57 -13.17
C GLY A 181 -5.17 3.59 -11.65
N GLY A 182 -6.28 3.48 -10.90
CA GLY A 182 -6.26 3.56 -9.42
C GLY A 182 -5.25 2.61 -8.76
N ARG A 183 -5.12 1.38 -9.25
CA ARG A 183 -4.18 0.38 -8.72
C ARG A 183 -2.69 0.72 -8.90
N PHE A 184 -2.35 1.67 -9.79
CA PHE A 184 -0.99 2.18 -10.01
C PHE A 184 -0.74 3.52 -9.31
N SER A 185 -1.78 4.16 -8.76
CA SER A 185 -1.77 5.57 -8.33
C SER A 185 -0.91 5.85 -7.10
N VAL A 186 -0.41 4.83 -6.41
CA VAL A 186 0.50 4.99 -5.27
C VAL A 186 1.76 5.80 -5.62
N PHE A 187 2.20 5.76 -6.89
CA PHE A 187 3.32 6.53 -7.42
C PHE A 187 2.92 7.92 -7.95
N THR A 188 1.83 8.48 -7.46
CA THR A 188 1.32 9.83 -7.77
C THR A 188 1.00 10.60 -6.50
N GLU A 189 0.47 11.81 -6.61
CA GLU A 189 -0.01 12.58 -5.44
C GLU A 189 -1.03 11.80 -4.57
N VAL A 190 -1.70 10.75 -5.10
CA VAL A 190 -2.58 9.86 -4.31
C VAL A 190 -1.81 9.18 -3.16
N GLY A 191 -0.67 8.57 -3.45
CA GLY A 191 0.19 7.98 -2.42
C GLY A 191 1.06 9.03 -1.72
N PHE A 192 1.54 10.04 -2.46
CA PHE A 192 2.51 11.00 -1.95
C PHE A 192 1.94 11.97 -0.92
N VAL A 193 0.65 12.29 -0.95
CA VAL A 193 0.02 13.07 0.12
C VAL A 193 0.13 12.34 1.46
N THR A 194 -0.20 11.03 1.49
CA THR A 194 0.02 10.21 2.69
C THR A 194 1.49 10.12 3.05
N ALA A 195 2.37 9.89 2.07
CA ALA A 195 3.82 9.82 2.27
C ALA A 195 4.38 11.08 2.93
N ALA A 196 4.00 12.26 2.44
CA ALA A 196 4.40 13.55 3.02
C ALA A 196 3.89 13.69 4.47
N LEU A 197 2.63 13.35 4.73
CA LEU A 197 1.99 13.50 6.05
C LEU A 197 2.56 12.55 7.13
N VAL A 198 3.28 11.49 6.75
CA VAL A 198 3.94 10.57 7.69
C VAL A 198 5.46 10.60 7.61
N GLY A 199 6.04 11.47 6.79
CA GLY A 199 7.49 11.62 6.65
C GLY A 199 8.18 10.46 5.92
N PHE A 200 7.47 9.82 5.01
CA PHE A 200 8.04 8.81 4.14
C PHE A 200 8.91 9.44 3.05
N ASP A 201 10.01 8.78 2.70
CA ASP A 201 10.95 9.26 1.69
C ASP A 201 10.41 9.00 0.26
N ILE A 202 9.76 10.02 -0.31
CA ILE A 202 9.15 9.95 -1.65
C ILE A 202 10.22 9.81 -2.74
N GLU A 203 11.33 10.53 -2.63
CA GLU A 203 12.40 10.51 -3.63
C GLU A 203 13.10 9.14 -3.65
N GLY A 204 13.37 8.56 -2.47
CA GLY A 204 13.89 7.21 -2.36
C GLY A 204 12.92 6.15 -2.93
N PHE A 205 11.62 6.32 -2.73
CA PHE A 205 10.59 5.44 -3.29
C PHE A 205 10.55 5.50 -4.83
N LEU A 206 10.61 6.69 -5.39
CA LEU A 206 10.67 6.89 -6.84
C LEU A 206 12.00 6.39 -7.43
N ALA A 207 13.12 6.58 -6.72
CA ALA A 207 14.43 6.07 -7.15
C ALA A 207 14.43 4.53 -7.20
N GLY A 208 13.79 3.86 -6.23
CA GLY A 208 13.59 2.41 -6.26
C GLY A 208 12.73 1.97 -7.44
N ALA A 209 11.63 2.67 -7.70
CA ALA A 209 10.78 2.40 -8.86
C ALA A 209 11.53 2.60 -10.18
N ALA A 210 12.36 3.66 -10.31
CA ALA A 210 13.18 3.92 -11.50
C ALA A 210 14.28 2.86 -11.70
N SER A 211 14.90 2.40 -10.60
CA SER A 211 15.84 1.28 -10.63
C SER A 211 15.21 0.02 -11.20
N MET A 212 14.01 -0.30 -10.73
CA MET A 212 13.25 -1.46 -11.21
C MET A 212 12.75 -1.27 -12.64
N ASP A 213 12.31 -0.06 -13.00
CA ASP A 213 11.92 0.24 -14.39
C ASP A 213 13.06 -0.07 -15.35
N ALA A 214 14.27 0.40 -15.05
CA ALA A 214 15.45 0.11 -15.86
C ALA A 214 15.72 -1.40 -16.00
N ALA A 215 15.57 -2.18 -14.93
CA ALA A 215 15.69 -3.63 -14.99
C ALA A 215 14.58 -4.30 -15.82
N CYS A 216 13.38 -3.71 -15.81
CA CYS A 216 12.24 -4.20 -16.59
C CYS A 216 12.28 -3.84 -18.10
N GLN A 217 13.22 -2.97 -18.52
CA GLN A 217 13.50 -2.68 -19.93
C GLN A 217 14.50 -3.69 -20.56
N GLU A 218 15.11 -4.57 -19.77
CA GLU A 218 16.01 -5.59 -20.28
C GLU A 218 15.26 -6.65 -21.11
N GLU A 219 15.76 -6.92 -22.32
CA GLU A 219 15.17 -7.94 -23.21
C GLU A 219 15.50 -9.37 -22.76
N ASP A 220 16.63 -9.56 -22.06
CA ASP A 220 17.03 -10.84 -21.49
C ASP A 220 16.12 -11.17 -20.30
N ILE A 221 15.28 -12.19 -20.48
CA ILE A 221 14.30 -12.62 -19.47
C ILE A 221 14.94 -12.93 -18.10
N PHE A 222 16.18 -13.40 -18.06
CA PHE A 222 16.87 -13.72 -16.81
C PHE A 222 17.42 -12.48 -16.11
N LYS A 223 17.40 -11.32 -16.77
CA LYS A 223 17.77 -10.03 -16.19
C LYS A 223 16.56 -9.15 -15.91
N ASN A 224 15.40 -9.50 -16.46
CA ASN A 224 14.16 -8.78 -16.28
C ASN A 224 13.27 -9.51 -15.24
N PRO A 225 13.26 -9.07 -13.98
CA PRO A 225 12.57 -9.80 -12.92
C PRO A 225 11.04 -9.80 -13.08
N ALA A 226 10.47 -8.75 -13.66
CA ALA A 226 9.04 -8.67 -13.90
C ALA A 226 8.60 -9.60 -15.04
N LEU A 227 9.34 -9.61 -16.15
CA LEU A 227 9.07 -10.49 -17.29
C LEU A 227 9.27 -11.97 -16.91
N LEU A 228 10.34 -12.28 -16.14
CA LEU A 228 10.55 -13.64 -15.64
C LEU A 228 9.40 -14.09 -14.73
N SER A 229 8.98 -13.22 -13.80
CA SER A 229 7.85 -13.50 -12.89
C SER A 229 6.55 -13.73 -13.68
N ALA A 230 6.23 -12.87 -14.63
CA ALA A 230 5.06 -12.96 -15.49
C ALA A 230 5.06 -14.29 -16.28
N LEU A 231 6.16 -14.60 -16.97
CA LEU A 231 6.28 -15.83 -17.75
C LEU A 231 6.15 -17.09 -16.89
N LEU A 232 6.80 -17.15 -15.73
CA LEU A 232 6.71 -18.31 -14.85
C LEU A 232 5.29 -18.53 -14.35
N LYS A 233 4.58 -17.47 -13.99
CA LYS A 233 3.18 -17.51 -13.55
C LYS A 233 2.23 -17.86 -14.69
N TYR A 234 2.45 -17.31 -15.88
CA TYR A 234 1.71 -17.68 -17.09
C TYR A 234 1.85 -19.18 -17.39
N ILE A 235 3.08 -19.69 -17.39
CA ILE A 235 3.33 -21.14 -17.62
C ILE A 235 2.66 -21.98 -16.50
N ALA A 236 2.76 -21.53 -15.25
CA ALA A 236 2.14 -22.23 -14.12
C ALA A 236 0.62 -22.31 -14.27
N SER A 237 -0.01 -21.22 -14.72
CA SER A 237 -1.46 -21.17 -14.99
C SER A 237 -1.84 -22.05 -16.19
N GLU A 238 -1.26 -21.76 -17.37
CA GLU A 238 -1.73 -22.33 -18.63
C GLU A 238 -1.34 -23.80 -18.84
N ARG A 239 -0.17 -24.20 -18.35
CA ARG A 239 0.30 -25.59 -18.52
C ARG A 239 0.06 -26.48 -17.33
N TYR A 240 -0.01 -25.92 -16.13
CA TYR A 240 -0.09 -26.70 -14.90
C TYR A 240 -1.35 -26.44 -14.08
N GLY A 241 -2.25 -25.59 -14.57
CA GLY A 241 -3.53 -25.28 -13.91
C GLY A 241 -3.37 -24.61 -12.54
N ARG A 242 -2.30 -23.82 -12.34
CA ARG A 242 -2.05 -23.07 -11.12
C ARG A 242 -2.74 -21.71 -11.20
N ILE A 243 -4.04 -21.70 -11.07
CA ILE A 243 -4.92 -20.54 -11.28
C ILE A 243 -5.14 -19.68 -10.01
N ILE A 244 -4.55 -20.07 -8.89
CA ILE A 244 -4.56 -19.32 -7.63
C ILE A 244 -3.15 -18.83 -7.35
N GLU A 245 -3.03 -17.54 -7.01
CA GLU A 245 -1.78 -16.91 -6.66
C GLU A 245 -1.84 -16.39 -5.23
N VAL A 246 -1.10 -17.03 -4.32
CA VAL A 246 -0.99 -16.60 -2.92
C VAL A 246 0.18 -15.65 -2.81
N PHE A 247 -0.08 -14.39 -2.45
CA PHE A 247 0.94 -13.39 -2.18
C PHE A 247 1.16 -13.30 -0.67
N MET A 248 2.32 -13.78 -0.21
CA MET A 248 2.61 -14.02 1.20
C MET A 248 3.95 -13.42 1.62
N PRO A 249 4.04 -12.10 1.81
CA PRO A 249 5.21 -11.49 2.42
C PRO A 249 5.35 -11.91 3.88
N TYR A 250 6.59 -11.98 4.38
CA TYR A 250 6.87 -12.26 5.78
C TYR A 250 7.23 -10.96 6.49
N GLY A 251 6.39 -10.59 7.44
CA GLY A 251 6.48 -9.39 8.27
C GLY A 251 5.23 -8.53 8.25
N GLU A 252 4.74 -8.14 9.43
CA GLU A 252 3.48 -7.42 9.63
C GLU A 252 3.42 -6.08 8.88
N ALA A 253 4.55 -5.37 8.77
CA ALA A 253 4.63 -4.12 8.02
C ALA A 253 4.31 -4.27 6.51
N LEU A 254 4.31 -5.50 5.99
CA LEU A 254 4.01 -5.83 4.59
C LEU A 254 2.59 -6.41 4.40
N HIS A 255 1.77 -6.45 5.45
CA HIS A 255 0.42 -7.03 5.37
C HIS A 255 -0.42 -6.31 4.29
N SER A 256 -0.52 -5.00 4.35
CA SER A 256 -1.28 -4.21 3.38
C SER A 256 -0.71 -4.25 1.95
N LEU A 257 0.56 -4.63 1.78
CA LEU A 257 1.13 -4.89 0.47
C LEU A 257 0.44 -6.08 -0.22
N SER A 258 0.00 -7.08 0.56
CA SER A 258 -0.77 -8.21 0.03
C SER A 258 -2.14 -7.78 -0.49
N ASP A 259 -2.83 -6.90 0.23
CA ASP A 259 -4.13 -6.36 -0.19
C ASP A 259 -4.00 -5.48 -1.44
N TRP A 260 -2.96 -4.65 -1.50
CA TRP A 260 -2.65 -3.86 -2.70
C TRP A 260 -2.37 -4.75 -3.91
N TYR A 261 -1.61 -5.83 -3.72
CA TYR A 261 -1.32 -6.79 -4.79
C TYR A 261 -2.58 -7.50 -5.29
N VAL A 262 -3.52 -7.84 -4.41
CA VAL A 262 -4.82 -8.42 -4.80
C VAL A 262 -5.55 -7.50 -5.78
N GLN A 263 -5.63 -6.21 -5.50
CA GLN A 263 -6.25 -5.26 -6.43
C GLN A 263 -5.46 -5.16 -7.73
N LEU A 264 -4.13 -5.03 -7.65
CA LEU A 264 -3.28 -4.91 -8.82
C LEU A 264 -3.47 -6.09 -9.78
N LEU A 265 -3.42 -7.32 -9.28
CA LEU A 265 -3.57 -8.52 -10.10
C LEU A 265 -5.00 -8.66 -10.66
N SER A 266 -6.01 -8.53 -9.78
CA SER A 266 -7.41 -8.75 -10.15
C SER A 266 -7.89 -7.80 -11.24
N GLU A 267 -7.63 -6.50 -11.09
CA GLU A 267 -8.07 -5.49 -12.06
C GLU A 267 -7.22 -5.48 -13.34
N SER A 268 -5.98 -5.97 -13.29
CA SER A 268 -5.12 -6.03 -14.47
C SER A 268 -5.43 -7.24 -15.34
N LEU A 269 -5.57 -8.41 -14.76
CA LEU A 269 -5.70 -9.68 -15.49
C LEU A 269 -7.13 -10.24 -15.54
N GLY A 270 -8.03 -9.84 -14.63
CA GLY A 270 -9.43 -10.27 -14.62
C GLY A 270 -10.24 -9.67 -15.77
N LYS A 271 -9.98 -10.12 -16.99
CA LYS A 271 -10.55 -9.58 -18.23
C LYS A 271 -10.93 -10.66 -19.21
N MET A 272 -11.70 -10.28 -20.23
CA MET A 272 -11.91 -11.12 -21.42
C MET A 272 -10.70 -10.99 -22.33
N SER A 273 -10.18 -12.13 -22.76
CA SER A 273 -9.12 -12.17 -23.79
C SER A 273 -9.65 -11.73 -25.16
N ASN A 274 -8.76 -11.49 -26.12
CA ASN A 274 -9.14 -11.18 -27.51
C ASN A 274 -9.91 -12.33 -28.19
N THR A 275 -9.84 -13.55 -27.64
CA THR A 275 -10.61 -14.71 -28.09
C THR A 275 -11.94 -14.87 -27.35
N CYS A 276 -12.37 -13.86 -26.59
CA CYS A 276 -13.60 -13.86 -25.77
C CYS A 276 -13.64 -14.96 -24.70
N LEU A 277 -12.50 -15.38 -24.19
CA LEU A 277 -12.41 -16.27 -23.04
C LEU A 277 -12.06 -15.48 -21.77
N PRO A 278 -12.69 -15.79 -20.62
CA PRO A 278 -12.30 -15.19 -19.35
C PRO A 278 -10.83 -15.51 -19.04
N TYR A 279 -10.08 -14.51 -18.59
CA TYR A 279 -8.68 -14.64 -18.21
C TYR A 279 -8.44 -14.08 -16.80
N GLY A 280 -7.33 -14.47 -16.20
CA GLY A 280 -6.89 -14.01 -14.89
C GLY A 280 -6.75 -15.15 -13.90
N ARG A 281 -5.97 -14.88 -12.85
CA ARG A 281 -5.79 -15.77 -11.70
C ARG A 281 -6.49 -15.19 -10.48
N THR A 282 -6.84 -16.05 -9.54
CA THR A 282 -7.44 -15.63 -8.27
C THR A 282 -6.33 -15.28 -7.28
N PRO A 283 -6.12 -14.02 -6.91
CA PRO A 283 -5.15 -13.67 -5.89
C PRO A 283 -5.68 -13.94 -4.49
N VAL A 284 -4.78 -14.34 -3.60
CA VAL A 284 -5.04 -14.53 -2.16
C VAL A 284 -4.01 -13.73 -1.38
N ALA A 285 -4.47 -12.79 -0.57
CA ALA A 285 -3.63 -12.06 0.37
C ALA A 285 -3.31 -12.95 1.58
N ALA A 286 -2.05 -12.96 1.99
CA ALA A 286 -1.57 -13.67 3.17
C ALA A 286 -0.38 -12.92 3.77
N VAL A 287 -0.05 -13.19 5.04
CA VAL A 287 1.15 -12.67 5.71
C VAL A 287 1.80 -13.75 6.59
N GLY A 288 3.09 -13.99 6.39
CA GLY A 288 3.87 -14.87 7.29
C GLY A 288 4.30 -14.13 8.57
N THR A 289 4.33 -14.82 9.69
CA THR A 289 4.08 -16.24 9.96
C THR A 289 2.60 -16.57 10.26
N MET A 290 1.74 -15.56 10.43
CA MET A 290 0.35 -15.77 10.84
C MET A 290 -0.38 -16.74 9.89
N ASP A 291 -0.37 -16.46 8.60
CA ASP A 291 -1.06 -17.28 7.61
C ASP A 291 -0.32 -18.59 7.28
N MET A 292 0.95 -18.71 7.64
CA MET A 292 1.61 -20.01 7.63
C MET A 292 0.88 -20.98 8.57
N HIS A 293 0.44 -20.53 9.73
CA HIS A 293 -0.34 -21.36 10.64
C HIS A 293 -1.79 -21.56 10.19
N ALA A 294 -2.35 -20.65 9.42
CA ALA A 294 -3.74 -20.75 8.94
C ALA A 294 -3.88 -21.52 7.63
N GLN A 295 -2.93 -21.40 6.70
CA GLN A 295 -3.09 -21.83 5.31
C GLN A 295 -2.10 -22.90 4.85
N VAL A 296 -0.98 -23.13 5.58
CA VAL A 296 0.10 -24.01 5.08
C VAL A 296 -0.37 -25.45 4.82
N GLN A 297 -1.29 -25.98 5.62
CA GLN A 297 -1.83 -27.32 5.41
C GLN A 297 -2.49 -27.45 4.03
N GLU A 298 -3.24 -26.46 3.61
CA GLU A 298 -3.89 -26.42 2.30
C GLU A 298 -2.88 -26.19 1.18
N HIS A 299 -1.86 -25.37 1.42
CA HIS A 299 -0.76 -25.18 0.46
C HIS A 299 0.04 -26.46 0.25
N GLN A 300 0.26 -27.24 1.31
CA GLN A 300 1.09 -28.44 1.31
C GLN A 300 0.37 -29.67 0.77
N GLU A 301 -0.86 -29.94 1.23
CA GLU A 301 -1.60 -31.16 0.91
C GLU A 301 -2.85 -30.94 0.07
N GLY A 302 -3.32 -29.68 -0.06
CA GLY A 302 -4.48 -29.33 -0.87
C GLY A 302 -4.24 -29.49 -2.37
N ARG A 303 -5.20 -29.05 -3.19
CA ARG A 303 -5.13 -29.16 -4.65
C ARG A 303 -3.89 -28.46 -5.21
N LEU A 304 -3.28 -29.09 -6.23
CA LEU A 304 -2.15 -28.52 -6.98
C LEU A 304 -2.62 -27.41 -7.96
N ASN A 305 -3.23 -26.36 -7.47
CA ASN A 305 -3.85 -25.30 -8.27
C ASN A 305 -3.32 -23.89 -7.94
N LYS A 306 -2.23 -23.79 -7.17
CA LYS A 306 -1.71 -22.49 -6.71
C LYS A 306 -0.22 -22.32 -6.89
N VAL A 307 0.22 -21.06 -6.94
CA VAL A 307 1.59 -20.60 -6.78
C VAL A 307 1.67 -19.76 -5.53
N VAL A 308 2.67 -19.96 -4.68
CA VAL A 308 2.92 -19.13 -3.50
C VAL A 308 4.10 -18.20 -3.77
N GLN A 309 3.86 -16.89 -3.68
CA GLN A 309 4.89 -15.88 -3.83
C GLN A 309 5.24 -15.28 -2.47
N PHE A 310 6.49 -15.47 -2.05
CA PHE A 310 7.04 -14.94 -0.81
C PHE A 310 7.78 -13.62 -1.05
N ILE A 311 7.70 -12.69 -0.08
CA ILE A 311 8.63 -11.55 0.04
C ILE A 311 9.46 -11.76 1.30
N LYS A 312 10.78 -11.78 1.14
CA LYS A 312 11.77 -11.93 2.22
C LYS A 312 12.56 -10.65 2.41
N VAL A 313 12.57 -10.12 3.62
CA VAL A 313 13.46 -9.04 4.03
C VAL A 313 14.63 -9.66 4.80
N LYS A 314 15.88 -9.45 4.34
CA LYS A 314 17.05 -10.03 4.99
C LYS A 314 17.31 -9.40 6.35
N ASP A 315 17.43 -8.07 6.36
CA ASP A 315 17.81 -7.30 7.53
C ASP A 315 16.69 -6.32 7.91
N TRP A 316 16.10 -6.53 9.06
CA TRP A 316 15.06 -5.66 9.62
C TRP A 316 15.66 -4.54 10.45
N LYS A 317 15.00 -3.38 10.47
CA LYS A 317 15.43 -2.23 11.28
C LYS A 317 15.60 -2.56 12.77
N HIS A 318 14.76 -3.43 13.29
CA HIS A 318 14.80 -3.87 14.68
C HIS A 318 14.79 -5.40 14.74
N ASN A 319 15.87 -6.00 15.24
CA ASN A 319 15.95 -7.45 15.47
C ASN A 319 16.11 -7.71 16.96
N LEU A 320 15.00 -7.79 17.69
CA LEU A 320 14.99 -8.06 19.12
C LEU A 320 15.45 -9.50 19.38
N VAL A 321 16.33 -9.66 20.37
CA VAL A 321 16.86 -10.97 20.75
C VAL A 321 15.96 -11.62 21.80
N VAL A 322 15.58 -12.88 21.57
CA VAL A 322 14.78 -13.67 22.51
C VAL A 322 15.61 -13.92 23.77
N PRO A 323 15.14 -13.53 24.98
CA PRO A 323 15.91 -13.74 26.21
C PRO A 323 15.93 -15.21 26.62
N ASN A 324 17.04 -15.69 27.17
CA ASN A 324 17.18 -17.07 27.66
C ASN A 324 16.61 -17.24 29.06
N THR A 325 15.34 -16.90 29.28
CA THR A 325 14.71 -16.87 30.65
C THR A 325 14.11 -18.22 31.06
N HIS A 326 13.83 -19.11 30.11
CA HIS A 326 13.16 -20.39 30.36
C HIS A 326 14.00 -21.60 29.93
N SER A 327 15.30 -21.54 30.08
CA SER A 327 16.30 -22.51 29.61
C SER A 327 16.13 -23.93 30.17
N LYS A 328 15.38 -24.11 31.27
CA LYS A 328 15.04 -25.44 31.81
C LYS A 328 14.11 -26.26 30.89
N TYR A 329 13.43 -25.61 29.97
CA TYR A 329 12.61 -26.28 28.96
C TYR A 329 13.38 -26.37 27.65
N GLU A 330 13.75 -27.56 27.24
CA GLU A 330 14.64 -27.81 26.08
C GLU A 330 14.17 -27.09 24.80
N ARG A 331 12.88 -27.15 24.48
CA ARG A 331 12.33 -26.47 23.30
C ARG A 331 12.42 -24.94 23.38
N LEU A 332 12.34 -24.35 24.56
CA LEU A 332 12.46 -22.91 24.74
C LEU A 332 13.93 -22.47 24.83
N GLN A 333 14.80 -23.37 25.30
CA GLN A 333 16.25 -23.11 25.31
C GLN A 333 16.78 -22.86 23.90
N ALA A 334 16.26 -23.59 22.88
CA ALA A 334 16.67 -23.42 21.51
C ALA A 334 16.33 -22.03 20.93
N LEU A 335 15.38 -21.29 21.52
CA LEU A 335 15.03 -19.94 21.10
C LEU A 335 15.91 -18.87 21.78
N GLY A 336 16.56 -19.21 22.88
CA GLY A 336 17.35 -18.24 23.65
C GLY A 336 18.52 -17.68 22.85
N ASN A 337 18.69 -16.35 22.90
CA ASN A 337 19.71 -15.57 22.18
C ASN A 337 19.57 -15.58 20.64
N VAL A 338 18.42 -15.96 20.09
CA VAL A 338 18.13 -15.88 18.66
C VAL A 338 17.38 -14.57 18.37
N GLY A 339 17.72 -13.88 17.29
CA GLY A 339 16.98 -12.71 16.82
C GLY A 339 15.59 -13.09 16.34
N ILE A 340 14.56 -12.32 16.69
CA ILE A 340 13.17 -12.62 16.30
C ILE A 340 12.98 -12.56 14.76
N CYS A 341 13.74 -11.70 14.09
CA CYS A 341 13.71 -11.62 12.62
C CYS A 341 14.45 -12.79 11.95
N ASP A 342 15.43 -13.40 12.66
CA ASP A 342 16.05 -14.64 12.20
C ASP A 342 15.06 -15.79 12.27
N ILE A 343 14.25 -15.86 13.32
CA ILE A 343 13.15 -16.84 13.43
C ILE A 343 12.13 -16.65 12.30
N LEU A 344 11.76 -15.41 11.98
CA LEU A 344 10.86 -15.09 10.87
C LEU A 344 11.42 -15.58 9.52
N ASN A 345 12.70 -15.31 9.26
CA ASN A 345 13.36 -15.71 8.03
C ASN A 345 13.55 -17.25 7.92
N ILE A 346 13.86 -17.92 9.05
CA ILE A 346 13.94 -19.38 9.12
C ILE A 346 12.56 -20.00 8.83
N ALA A 347 11.49 -19.45 9.38
CA ALA A 347 10.13 -19.93 9.13
C ALA A 347 9.75 -19.82 7.65
N LEU A 348 10.11 -18.70 6.98
CA LEU A 348 9.91 -18.52 5.55
C LEU A 348 10.69 -19.60 4.76
N ASP A 349 11.98 -19.74 5.05
CA ASP A 349 12.84 -20.67 4.31
C ASP A 349 12.36 -22.12 4.49
N ALA A 350 11.94 -22.51 5.69
CA ALA A 350 11.38 -23.83 5.96
C ALA A 350 10.07 -24.07 5.19
N ASN A 351 9.15 -23.08 5.17
CA ASN A 351 7.90 -23.17 4.41
C ASN A 351 8.18 -23.30 2.90
N ARG A 352 9.06 -22.47 2.37
CA ARG A 352 9.48 -22.53 0.95
C ARG A 352 10.07 -23.89 0.59
N GLU A 353 10.97 -24.43 1.42
CA GLU A 353 11.63 -25.71 1.18
C GLU A 353 10.63 -26.89 1.24
N ALA A 354 9.74 -26.88 2.22
CA ALA A 354 8.67 -27.88 2.33
C ALA A 354 7.79 -27.90 1.08
N LEU A 355 7.32 -26.74 0.61
CA LEU A 355 6.54 -26.62 -0.61
C LEU A 355 7.31 -27.13 -1.83
N SER A 356 8.58 -26.77 -1.96
CA SER A 356 9.42 -27.19 -3.10
C SER A 356 9.64 -28.71 -3.11
N SER A 357 9.84 -29.32 -1.93
CA SER A 357 10.03 -30.77 -1.78
C SER A 357 8.81 -31.58 -2.25
N ASP A 358 7.62 -31.01 -2.16
CA ASP A 358 6.36 -31.63 -2.61
C ASP A 358 5.88 -31.10 -3.97
N ASN A 359 6.80 -30.54 -4.77
CA ASN A 359 6.49 -29.99 -6.11
C ASN A 359 5.38 -28.93 -6.09
N ARG A 360 5.26 -28.17 -5.00
CA ARG A 360 4.38 -27.02 -4.88
C ARG A 360 5.09 -25.79 -5.42
N PHE A 361 4.52 -25.17 -6.45
CA PHE A 361 5.14 -24.03 -7.10
C PHE A 361 5.19 -22.85 -6.16
N ASN A 362 6.39 -22.32 -5.97
CA ASN A 362 6.60 -21.11 -5.18
C ASN A 362 7.75 -20.28 -5.76
N MET A 363 7.79 -19.02 -5.40
CA MET A 363 8.87 -18.10 -5.71
C MET A 363 9.12 -17.16 -4.54
N THR A 364 10.33 -16.63 -4.45
CA THR A 364 10.71 -15.69 -3.39
C THR A 364 11.37 -14.46 -3.99
N ILE A 365 10.83 -13.29 -3.68
CA ILE A 365 11.49 -12.01 -3.90
C ILE A 365 12.22 -11.66 -2.62
N THR A 366 13.52 -11.38 -2.72
CA THR A 366 14.35 -11.05 -1.56
C THR A 366 14.88 -9.64 -1.68
N VAL A 367 14.65 -8.83 -0.65
CA VAL A 367 15.22 -7.49 -0.52
C VAL A 367 16.21 -7.42 0.64
N PRO A 368 17.27 -6.58 0.54
CA PRO A 368 18.24 -6.44 1.63
C PRO A 368 17.59 -5.91 2.91
N THR A 369 16.83 -4.83 2.81
CA THR A 369 16.15 -4.16 3.93
C THR A 369 14.79 -3.65 3.49
N LEU A 370 13.90 -3.38 4.44
CA LEU A 370 12.62 -2.73 4.17
C LEU A 370 12.77 -1.22 4.37
N ASN A 371 12.82 -0.49 3.25
CA ASN A 371 12.88 0.96 3.21
C ASN A 371 12.08 1.49 1.99
N SER A 372 12.02 2.81 1.81
CA SER A 372 11.32 3.44 0.68
C SER A 372 11.82 2.95 -0.67
N PHE A 373 13.13 2.86 -0.87
CA PHE A 373 13.75 2.42 -2.12
C PHE A 373 13.32 0.99 -2.49
N HIS A 374 13.53 0.03 -1.59
CA HIS A 374 13.17 -1.37 -1.88
C HIS A 374 11.65 -1.61 -1.93
N LEU A 375 10.85 -0.81 -1.23
CA LEU A 375 9.40 -0.83 -1.42
C LEU A 375 9.03 -0.36 -2.82
N GLY A 376 9.68 0.70 -3.32
CA GLY A 376 9.53 1.18 -4.69
C GLY A 376 9.86 0.10 -5.72
N GLU A 377 10.99 -0.59 -5.55
CA GLU A 377 11.38 -1.72 -6.41
C GLU A 377 10.33 -2.84 -6.42
N ILE A 378 9.87 -3.29 -5.25
CA ILE A 378 8.88 -4.38 -5.14
C ILE A 378 7.58 -3.99 -5.86
N MET A 379 7.02 -2.84 -5.51
CA MET A 379 5.73 -2.43 -6.05
C MET A 379 5.81 -2.17 -7.56
N PHE A 380 6.89 -1.56 -8.04
CA PHE A 380 7.03 -1.26 -9.46
C PHE A 380 7.32 -2.51 -10.30
N MET A 381 8.06 -3.49 -9.75
CA MET A 381 8.22 -4.80 -10.38
C MET A 381 6.87 -5.47 -10.65
N HIS A 382 5.95 -5.40 -9.68
CA HIS A 382 4.62 -5.98 -9.84
C HIS A 382 3.76 -5.22 -10.84
N CYS A 383 3.90 -3.89 -10.93
CA CYS A 383 3.24 -3.10 -11.98
C CYS A 383 3.67 -3.57 -13.38
N TRP A 384 4.97 -3.78 -13.60
CA TRP A 384 5.47 -4.32 -14.86
C TRP A 384 5.06 -5.79 -15.08
N ALA A 385 5.07 -6.62 -14.04
CA ALA A 385 4.70 -8.03 -14.17
C ALA A 385 3.27 -8.20 -14.68
N VAL A 386 2.30 -7.43 -14.15
CA VAL A 386 0.90 -7.47 -14.63
C VAL A 386 0.71 -6.81 -15.99
N TYR A 387 1.65 -5.99 -16.44
CA TYR A 387 1.65 -5.42 -17.79
C TYR A 387 2.16 -6.41 -18.83
N PHE A 388 3.19 -7.19 -18.51
CA PHE A 388 3.74 -8.22 -19.40
C PHE A 388 2.81 -9.42 -19.57
N GLU A 389 1.89 -9.64 -18.69
CA GLU A 389 0.94 -10.75 -18.68
C GLU A 389 -0.40 -10.39 -19.31
#